data_830286edf96a1b6436c67baaadbb188c
#
_entry.id   830286edf96a1b6436c67baaadbb188c
#
_cell.length_a   1.000
_cell.length_b   1.000
_cell.length_c   1.000
_cell.angle_alpha   90.00
_cell.angle_beta   90.00
_cell.angle_gamma   90.00
#
_symmetry.space_group_name_H-M   'P 1'
#
loop_
_entity.id
_entity.type
_entity.pdbx_description
1 polymer ?
#
loop_
_entity_poly.entity_id
_entity_poly.type
_entity_poly.pdbx_seq_one_letter_code
_entity_poly.pdbx_strand_id
1 'polypeptide(L)'
;MSAVSFSLSAKETTSPLFRSGEQPFIHQEQQQQSREASLMPKTPDIRLSPPSSVSSRLIFPAESPCFQISQVVTDGDGALPHWIPVQRIVDQAKGQCLGRDGINLLMSALQNRLIGHGYITTRVLAPSQDLKTGTLRLLIVPGTVRDIYLNTGSDDYIRLYSAFPARKGELL
;
A
#
# COMPACT_ATOMS: atom_id res chain seq x y z
N MET A 1 -16.83 -56.93 -68.61
CA MET A 1 -15.98 -57.88 -67.89
C MET A 1 -14.93 -57.07 -67.14
N SER A 2 -15.21 -56.70 -65.90
CA SER A 2 -14.25 -55.98 -65.10
C SER A 2 -14.33 -56.55 -63.69
N ALA A 3 -13.19 -57.19 -63.30
CA ALA A 3 -13.01 -57.78 -61.97
C ALA A 3 -12.72 -56.64 -60.98
N VAL A 4 -13.48 -56.59 -59.94
CA VAL A 4 -13.23 -55.69 -58.80
C VAL A 4 -12.57 -56.55 -57.74
N SER A 5 -11.26 -56.25 -57.48
CA SER A 5 -10.52 -56.85 -56.37
C SER A 5 -10.79 -56.09 -55.08
N PHE A 6 -11.33 -56.81 -54.13
CA PHE A 6 -11.61 -56.33 -52.79
C PHE A 6 -10.39 -56.63 -51.87
N SER A 7 -9.63 -55.62 -51.54
CA SER A 7 -8.54 -55.75 -50.56
C SER A 7 -9.12 -55.59 -49.14
N LEU A 8 -9.06 -56.65 -48.37
CA LEU A 8 -9.41 -56.68 -46.95
C LEU A 8 -8.19 -56.17 -46.16
N SER A 9 -8.25 -54.94 -45.65
CA SER A 9 -7.23 -54.42 -44.74
C SER A 9 -7.62 -54.81 -43.29
N ALA A 10 -6.87 -55.70 -42.72
CA ALA A 10 -6.97 -56.05 -41.32
C ALA A 10 -6.43 -54.91 -40.47
N LYS A 11 -7.30 -54.24 -39.75
CA LYS A 11 -6.98 -53.22 -38.76
C LYS A 11 -6.58 -53.87 -37.46
N GLU A 12 -5.28 -54.01 -37.20
CA GLU A 12 -4.76 -54.43 -35.91
C GLU A 12 -5.14 -53.40 -34.87
N THR A 13 -6.06 -53.76 -34.01
CA THR A 13 -6.41 -53.00 -32.81
C THR A 13 -5.40 -53.35 -31.72
N THR A 14 -4.31 -52.60 -31.68
CA THR A 14 -3.38 -52.66 -30.54
C THR A 14 -4.01 -51.84 -29.42
N SER A 15 -4.68 -52.54 -28.51
CA SER A 15 -5.12 -51.95 -27.24
C SER A 15 -3.88 -51.61 -26.40
N PRO A 16 -3.63 -50.38 -26.00
CA PRO A 16 -2.60 -50.10 -25.02
C PRO A 16 -3.08 -50.67 -23.68
N LEU A 17 -2.39 -51.70 -23.21
CA LEU A 17 -2.50 -52.16 -21.83
C LEU A 17 -2.03 -51.03 -20.91
N PHE A 18 -2.94 -50.18 -20.53
CA PHE A 18 -2.70 -49.20 -19.48
C PHE A 18 -2.43 -49.99 -18.19
N ARG A 19 -1.16 -49.91 -17.75
CA ARG A 19 -0.75 -50.37 -16.42
C ARG A 19 -1.56 -49.59 -15.40
N SER A 20 -2.49 -50.23 -14.77
CA SER A 20 -3.44 -49.70 -13.77
C SER A 20 -2.74 -49.14 -12.51
N GLY A 21 -1.42 -49.13 -12.44
CA GLY A 21 -0.65 -48.68 -11.28
C GLY A 21 -0.10 -47.26 -11.33
N GLU A 22 -0.07 -46.60 -12.49
CA GLU A 22 0.56 -45.28 -12.63
C GLU A 22 -0.42 -44.09 -12.50
N GLN A 23 -1.70 -44.32 -12.67
CA GLN A 23 -2.70 -43.24 -12.58
C GLN A 23 -2.82 -42.56 -11.20
N PRO A 24 -2.70 -43.25 -10.05
CA PRO A 24 -2.78 -42.58 -8.76
C PRO A 24 -1.62 -41.59 -8.50
N PHE A 25 -0.43 -41.88 -9.03
CA PHE A 25 0.73 -41.02 -8.84
C PHE A 25 0.61 -39.72 -9.62
N ILE A 26 0.13 -39.75 -10.84
CA ILE A 26 -0.07 -38.56 -11.68
C ILE A 26 -1.12 -37.61 -11.04
N HIS A 27 -2.20 -38.16 -10.51
CA HIS A 27 -3.21 -37.36 -9.80
C HIS A 27 -2.68 -36.76 -8.50
N GLN A 28 -1.81 -37.47 -7.80
CA GLN A 28 -1.20 -36.99 -6.57
C GLN A 28 -0.20 -35.86 -6.83
N GLU A 29 0.62 -35.97 -7.86
CA GLU A 29 1.53 -34.88 -8.29
C GLU A 29 0.78 -33.64 -8.77
N GLN A 30 -0.29 -33.81 -9.54
CA GLN A 30 -1.13 -32.68 -9.97
C GLN A 30 -1.81 -31.99 -8.79
N GLN A 31 -2.27 -32.74 -7.79
CA GLN A 31 -2.82 -32.18 -6.58
C GLN A 31 -1.77 -31.46 -5.74
N GLN A 32 -0.55 -31.98 -5.65
CA GLN A 32 0.54 -31.28 -4.96
C GLN A 32 0.93 -29.99 -5.67
N GLN A 33 1.10 -30.01 -6.98
CA GLN A 33 1.41 -28.82 -7.78
C GLN A 33 0.31 -27.76 -7.67
N SER A 34 -0.96 -28.15 -7.65
CA SER A 34 -2.07 -27.19 -7.49
C SER A 34 -2.11 -26.59 -6.06
N ARG A 35 -1.75 -27.38 -5.04
CA ARG A 35 -1.61 -26.88 -3.66
C ARG A 35 -0.41 -25.95 -3.53
N GLU A 36 0.73 -26.31 -4.10
CA GLU A 36 1.92 -25.45 -4.09
C GLU A 36 1.69 -24.13 -4.85
N ALA A 37 1.00 -24.18 -6.00
CA ALA A 37 0.61 -22.99 -6.75
C ALA A 37 -0.38 -22.09 -5.97
N SER A 38 -1.25 -22.70 -5.13
CA SER A 38 -2.18 -21.95 -4.28
C SER A 38 -1.50 -21.38 -3.02
N LEU A 39 -0.43 -22.01 -2.56
CA LEU A 39 0.37 -21.58 -1.40
C LEU A 39 1.49 -20.62 -1.79
N MET A 40 1.86 -20.54 -3.09
CA MET A 40 2.72 -19.46 -3.53
C MET A 40 2.06 -18.14 -3.18
N PRO A 41 2.70 -17.30 -2.35
CA PRO A 41 2.16 -15.99 -2.07
C PRO A 41 1.98 -15.31 -3.42
N LYS A 42 0.72 -15.05 -3.81
CA LYS A 42 0.44 -14.09 -4.87
C LYS A 42 1.29 -12.89 -4.52
N THR A 43 2.28 -12.58 -5.35
CA THR A 43 3.10 -11.38 -5.16
C THR A 43 2.12 -10.28 -4.82
N PRO A 44 2.23 -9.66 -3.64
CA PRO A 44 1.25 -8.67 -3.24
C PRO A 44 1.23 -7.62 -4.35
N ASP A 45 0.08 -7.47 -5.00
CA ASP A 45 -0.15 -6.43 -6.03
C ASP A 45 0.04 -5.02 -5.46
N ILE A 46 0.17 -4.94 -4.15
CA ILE A 46 0.56 -3.76 -3.42
C ILE A 46 2.09 -3.80 -3.24
N ARG A 47 2.83 -3.60 -4.30
CA ARG A 47 4.10 -2.93 -4.14
C ARG A 47 3.73 -1.53 -3.63
N LEU A 48 4.10 -1.23 -2.41
CA LEU A 48 4.27 0.15 -2.00
C LEU A 48 5.24 0.72 -3.04
N SER A 49 4.69 1.37 -4.06
CA SER A 49 5.51 2.11 -4.98
C SER A 49 6.38 3.00 -4.09
N PRO A 50 7.72 2.93 -4.20
CA PRO A 50 8.53 3.84 -3.44
C PRO A 50 7.94 5.22 -3.69
N PRO A 51 7.74 6.06 -2.67
CA PRO A 51 7.14 7.37 -2.84
C PRO A 51 7.87 8.01 -4.00
N SER A 52 7.15 8.22 -5.09
CA SER A 52 7.70 8.83 -6.31
C SER A 52 8.49 10.01 -5.79
N SER A 53 9.76 10.10 -6.13
CA SER A 53 10.67 11.13 -5.64
C SER A 53 9.90 12.42 -5.62
N VAL A 54 9.48 12.85 -4.41
CA VAL A 54 8.57 13.98 -4.23
C VAL A 54 9.28 15.12 -4.89
N SER A 55 8.84 15.46 -6.09
CA SER A 55 9.35 16.65 -6.78
C SER A 55 9.21 17.76 -5.75
N SER A 56 10.30 18.42 -5.43
CA SER A 56 10.35 19.46 -4.39
C SER A 56 9.36 20.60 -4.64
N ARG A 57 8.76 20.61 -5.83
CA ARG A 57 7.75 21.56 -6.28
C ARG A 57 6.44 20.84 -6.63
N LEU A 58 5.37 21.25 -5.97
CA LEU A 58 4.03 20.78 -6.28
C LEU A 58 3.48 21.51 -7.51
N ILE A 59 2.84 20.77 -8.38
CA ILE A 59 2.11 21.31 -9.53
C ILE A 59 0.62 21.09 -9.23
N PHE A 60 -0.07 22.18 -8.90
CA PHE A 60 -1.48 22.10 -8.60
C PHE A 60 -2.31 22.04 -9.89
N PRO A 61 -3.33 21.16 -9.95
CA PRO A 61 -4.23 21.09 -11.07
C PRO A 61 -5.10 22.34 -11.18
N ALA A 62 -5.47 22.71 -12.40
CA ALA A 62 -6.49 23.73 -12.61
C ALA A 62 -7.86 23.11 -12.38
N GLU A 63 -8.58 23.61 -11.38
CA GLU A 63 -9.85 23.06 -10.94
C GLU A 63 -10.98 24.10 -11.00
N SER A 64 -12.22 23.62 -11.13
CA SER A 64 -13.43 24.43 -10.99
C SER A 64 -14.50 23.61 -10.25
N PRO A 65 -15.01 24.07 -9.11
CA PRO A 65 -14.68 25.31 -8.40
C PRO A 65 -13.33 25.25 -7.67
N CYS A 66 -12.63 26.39 -7.60
CA CYS A 66 -11.44 26.53 -6.76
C CYS A 66 -11.54 27.79 -5.90
N PHE A 67 -10.76 27.84 -4.81
CA PHE A 67 -10.70 28.93 -3.86
C PHE A 67 -9.26 29.48 -3.81
N GLN A 68 -9.15 30.80 -3.85
CA GLN A 68 -7.85 31.44 -3.72
C GLN A 68 -7.33 31.32 -2.30
N ILE A 69 -6.23 30.61 -2.08
CA ILE A 69 -5.65 30.39 -0.76
C ILE A 69 -4.58 31.44 -0.50
N SER A 70 -4.84 32.33 0.44
CA SER A 70 -3.89 33.36 0.89
C SER A 70 -3.01 32.86 2.03
N GLN A 71 -3.56 32.00 2.89
CA GLN A 71 -2.87 31.50 4.07
C GLN A 71 -3.16 30.02 4.30
N VAL A 72 -2.13 29.28 4.72
CA VAL A 72 -2.30 27.90 5.19
C VAL A 72 -1.83 27.82 6.64
N VAL A 73 -2.66 27.27 7.50
CA VAL A 73 -2.42 27.06 8.93
C VAL A 73 -2.29 25.57 9.18
N THR A 74 -1.23 25.16 9.85
CA THR A 74 -1.03 23.77 10.29
C THR A 74 -1.23 23.70 11.80
N ASP A 75 -2.16 22.85 12.23
CA ASP A 75 -2.40 22.56 13.64
C ASP A 75 -1.82 21.17 13.96
N GLY A 76 -1.22 21.01 15.15
CA GLY A 76 -0.65 19.73 15.60
C GLY A 76 0.79 19.45 15.14
N ASP A 77 1.38 20.36 14.41
CA ASP A 77 2.80 20.26 13.96
C ASP A 77 3.80 20.42 15.12
N GLY A 78 3.39 21.05 16.23
CA GLY A 78 4.27 21.23 17.41
C GLY A 78 4.73 19.93 18.08
N ALA A 79 4.07 18.81 17.82
CA ALA A 79 4.51 17.50 18.28
C ALA A 79 5.62 16.90 17.38
N LEU A 80 5.78 17.42 16.17
CA LEU A 80 6.79 16.95 15.22
C LEU A 80 8.13 17.68 15.42
N PRO A 81 9.25 17.03 15.15
CA PRO A 81 10.53 17.70 15.15
C PRO A 81 10.57 18.83 14.13
N HIS A 82 11.01 20.00 14.56
CA HIS A 82 11.06 21.24 13.75
C HIS A 82 12.04 21.18 12.56
N TRP A 83 12.90 20.17 12.49
CA TRP A 83 13.76 19.93 11.32
C TRP A 83 13.01 19.35 10.12
N ILE A 84 11.76 18.85 10.29
CA ILE A 84 10.92 18.41 9.19
C ILE A 84 10.37 19.65 8.47
N PRO A 85 10.67 19.84 7.18
CA PRO A 85 10.32 21.08 6.49
C PRO A 85 8.83 21.11 6.05
N VAL A 86 7.90 20.99 7.00
CA VAL A 86 6.45 21.04 6.74
C VAL A 86 6.08 22.36 6.07
N GLN A 87 6.57 23.49 6.59
CA GLN A 87 6.25 24.81 6.10
C GLN A 87 6.65 25.04 4.63
N ARG A 88 7.76 24.47 4.18
CA ARG A 88 8.19 24.58 2.77
C ARG A 88 7.21 23.97 1.77
N ILE A 89 6.46 22.96 2.21
CA ILE A 89 5.44 22.31 1.38
C ILE A 89 4.17 23.12 1.42
N VAL A 90 3.77 23.55 2.61
CA VAL A 90 2.56 24.35 2.86
C VAL A 90 2.63 25.69 2.13
N ASP A 91 3.80 26.34 2.12
CA ASP A 91 4.01 27.64 1.48
C ASP A 91 3.79 27.58 -0.05
N GLN A 92 3.93 26.41 -0.68
CA GLN A 92 3.68 26.27 -2.11
C GLN A 92 2.19 26.42 -2.48
N ALA A 93 1.30 26.23 -1.51
CA ALA A 93 -0.14 26.40 -1.70
C ALA A 93 -0.58 27.86 -1.60
N LYS A 94 0.24 28.74 -1.03
CA LYS A 94 -0.07 30.16 -0.91
C LYS A 94 -0.15 30.82 -2.29
N GLY A 95 -1.19 31.61 -2.49
CA GLY A 95 -1.43 32.28 -3.76
C GLY A 95 -1.96 31.39 -4.88
N GLN A 96 -2.23 30.12 -4.61
CA GLN A 96 -2.81 29.19 -5.57
C GLN A 96 -4.35 29.14 -5.46
N CYS A 97 -5.02 28.86 -6.58
CA CYS A 97 -6.44 28.52 -6.57
C CYS A 97 -6.58 27.01 -6.36
N LEU A 98 -7.03 26.61 -5.19
CA LEU A 98 -7.14 25.19 -4.83
C LEU A 98 -8.59 24.76 -4.75
N GLY A 99 -8.90 23.67 -5.41
CA GLY A 99 -10.13 22.92 -5.22
C GLY A 99 -9.87 21.64 -4.42
N ARG A 100 -10.70 20.66 -4.63
CA ARG A 100 -10.61 19.38 -3.93
C ARG A 100 -9.30 18.64 -4.22
N ASP A 101 -8.92 18.57 -5.48
CA ASP A 101 -7.77 17.76 -5.89
C ASP A 101 -6.46 18.45 -5.52
N GLY A 102 -6.41 19.79 -5.59
CA GLY A 102 -5.27 20.58 -5.13
C GLY A 102 -5.03 20.43 -3.63
N ILE A 103 -6.09 20.43 -2.80
CA ILE A 103 -5.98 20.18 -1.37
C ILE A 103 -5.55 18.74 -1.09
N ASN A 104 -6.09 17.76 -1.80
CA ASN A 104 -5.70 16.36 -1.66
C ASN A 104 -4.23 16.15 -2.05
N LEU A 105 -3.77 16.81 -3.12
CA LEU A 105 -2.37 16.80 -3.53
C LEU A 105 -1.46 17.35 -2.43
N LEU A 106 -1.82 18.48 -1.84
CA LEU A 106 -1.07 19.10 -0.74
C LEU A 106 -1.00 18.18 0.49
N MET A 107 -2.15 17.62 0.90
CA MET A 107 -2.20 16.64 2.01
C MET A 107 -1.33 15.42 1.73
N SER A 108 -1.41 14.87 0.52
CA SER A 108 -0.62 13.70 0.12
C SER A 108 0.87 14.01 0.11
N ALA A 109 1.27 15.19 -0.35
CA ALA A 109 2.66 15.62 -0.34
C ALA A 109 3.22 15.76 1.08
N LEU A 110 2.43 16.34 2.00
CA LEU A 110 2.76 16.42 3.42
C LEU A 110 2.86 15.03 4.05
N GLN A 111 1.86 14.18 3.81
CA GLN A 111 1.83 12.81 4.31
C GLN A 111 3.05 12.01 3.85
N ASN A 112 3.38 12.08 2.56
CA ASN A 112 4.54 11.38 2.00
C ASN A 112 5.86 11.90 2.59
N ARG A 113 5.93 13.20 2.87
CA ARG A 113 7.10 13.78 3.53
C ARG A 113 7.28 13.24 4.94
N LEU A 114 6.20 13.16 5.72
CA LEU A 114 6.22 12.62 7.08
C LEU A 114 6.61 11.13 7.08
N ILE A 115 6.01 10.34 6.18
CA ILE A 115 6.36 8.93 6.00
C ILE A 115 7.83 8.77 5.61
N GLY A 116 8.33 9.59 4.71
CA GLY A 116 9.75 9.58 4.29
C GLY A 116 10.73 9.90 5.43
N HIS A 117 10.27 10.55 6.49
CA HIS A 117 11.03 10.79 7.72
C HIS A 117 10.75 9.75 8.83
N GLY A 118 9.99 8.69 8.52
CA GLY A 118 9.71 7.60 9.45
C GLY A 118 8.40 7.73 10.23
N TYR A 119 7.67 8.84 10.11
CA TYR A 119 6.39 9.05 10.82
C TYR A 119 5.21 8.41 10.07
N ILE A 120 5.23 7.09 9.99
CA ILE A 120 4.29 6.29 9.17
C ILE A 120 2.86 6.27 9.71
N THR A 121 2.70 6.49 11.01
CA THR A 121 1.39 6.51 11.68
C THR A 121 0.76 7.90 11.76
N THR A 122 1.54 8.95 11.49
CA THR A 122 1.06 10.33 11.45
C THR A 122 0.10 10.55 10.29
N ARG A 123 -0.99 11.28 10.52
CA ARG A 123 -2.01 11.59 9.52
C ARG A 123 -2.14 13.08 9.31
N VAL A 124 -2.31 13.47 8.04
CA VAL A 124 -2.63 14.83 7.65
C VAL A 124 -4.09 14.88 7.21
N LEU A 125 -4.86 15.76 7.82
CA LEU A 125 -6.31 15.88 7.59
C LEU A 125 -6.64 17.33 7.26
N ALA A 126 -7.67 17.54 6.44
CA ALA A 126 -8.32 18.83 6.25
C ALA A 126 -9.70 18.75 6.91
N PRO A 127 -9.93 19.41 8.04
CA PRO A 127 -11.24 19.45 8.67
C PRO A 127 -12.24 20.24 7.81
N SER A 128 -13.53 20.07 8.08
CA SER A 128 -14.57 20.85 7.42
C SER A 128 -14.36 22.34 7.72
N GLN A 129 -14.23 23.15 6.66
CA GLN A 129 -13.89 24.56 6.76
C GLN A 129 -14.45 25.37 5.60
N ASP A 130 -14.62 26.67 5.78
CA ASP A 130 -15.00 27.58 4.70
C ASP A 130 -13.76 28.18 4.05
N LEU A 131 -13.49 27.76 2.82
CA LEU A 131 -12.33 28.20 2.02
C LEU A 131 -12.52 29.58 1.38
N LYS A 132 -13.74 30.16 1.46
CA LYS A 132 -14.00 31.50 0.93
C LYS A 132 -13.22 32.58 1.67
N THR A 133 -12.81 32.31 2.92
CA THR A 133 -11.97 33.18 3.71
C THR A 133 -10.51 33.26 3.20
N GLY A 134 -10.14 32.39 2.26
CA GLY A 134 -8.75 32.28 1.75
C GLY A 134 -7.80 31.58 2.73
N THR A 135 -8.31 31.05 3.85
CA THR A 135 -7.48 30.34 4.84
C THR A 135 -7.76 28.85 4.75
N LEU A 136 -6.71 28.06 4.50
CA LEU A 136 -6.74 26.59 4.54
C LEU A 136 -6.13 26.10 5.85
N ARG A 137 -6.89 25.36 6.64
CA ARG A 137 -6.43 24.70 7.86
C ARG A 137 -6.15 23.22 7.59
N LEU A 138 -4.97 22.76 7.99
CA LEU A 138 -4.57 21.36 7.95
C LEU A 138 -4.28 20.90 9.38
N LEU A 139 -4.81 19.74 9.74
CA LEU A 139 -4.58 19.12 11.04
C LEU A 139 -3.59 17.96 10.86
N ILE A 140 -2.49 18.02 11.58
CA ILE A 140 -1.51 16.93 11.66
C ILE A 140 -1.77 16.17 12.94
N VAL A 141 -2.13 14.89 12.82
CA VAL A 141 -2.39 13.99 13.93
C VAL A 141 -1.23 13.01 14.05
N PRO A 142 -0.29 13.25 14.97
CA PRO A 142 0.84 12.35 15.17
C PRO A 142 0.38 11.04 15.81
N GLY A 143 0.91 9.92 15.32
CA GLY A 143 0.75 8.64 15.97
C GLY A 143 1.78 8.46 17.09
N THR A 144 1.32 8.10 18.27
CA THR A 144 2.17 7.86 19.43
C THR A 144 1.94 6.49 20.04
N VAL A 145 2.97 5.92 20.64
CA VAL A 145 2.87 4.68 21.41
C VAL A 145 2.05 4.96 22.68
N ARG A 146 0.87 4.35 22.79
CA ARG A 146 0.05 4.49 23.99
C ARG A 146 0.61 3.68 25.15
N ASP A 147 0.70 2.38 24.96
CA ASP A 147 1.17 1.43 25.95
C ASP A 147 1.84 0.24 25.28
N ILE A 148 2.80 -0.35 25.99
CA ILE A 148 3.51 -1.55 25.59
C ILE A 148 3.32 -2.58 26.71
N TYR A 149 2.80 -3.76 26.37
CA TYR A 149 2.59 -4.83 27.33
C TYR A 149 2.93 -6.18 26.71
N LEU A 150 3.34 -7.11 27.56
CA LEU A 150 3.52 -8.51 27.16
C LEU A 150 2.18 -9.21 27.18
N ASN A 151 1.96 -10.09 26.22
CA ASN A 151 0.78 -10.95 26.22
C ASN A 151 0.88 -11.99 27.34
N THR A 152 -0.27 -12.43 27.88
CA THR A 152 -0.34 -13.51 28.86
C THR A 152 0.25 -14.79 28.25
N GLY A 153 1.22 -15.39 28.95
CA GLY A 153 1.96 -16.57 28.49
C GLY A 153 3.35 -16.27 27.89
N SER A 154 3.79 -15.01 27.92
CA SER A 154 5.17 -14.68 27.61
C SER A 154 6.09 -15.13 28.74
N ASP A 155 7.30 -15.59 28.37
CA ASP A 155 8.29 -15.99 29.36
C ASP A 155 8.76 -14.82 30.23
N ASP A 156 8.96 -15.08 31.52
CA ASP A 156 9.43 -14.09 32.50
C ASP A 156 10.82 -13.49 32.17
N TYR A 157 11.54 -14.12 31.24
CA TYR A 157 12.86 -13.66 30.78
C TYR A 157 12.80 -12.52 29.76
N ILE A 158 11.63 -12.19 29.21
CA ILE A 158 11.48 -11.12 28.22
C ILE A 158 11.46 -9.76 28.91
N ARG A 159 12.50 -8.97 28.67
CA ARG A 159 12.54 -7.57 29.12
C ARG A 159 11.94 -6.67 28.05
N LEU A 160 10.82 -6.04 28.36
CA LEU A 160 10.01 -5.26 27.45
C LEU A 160 10.83 -4.20 26.71
N TYR A 161 11.63 -3.41 27.42
CA TYR A 161 12.40 -2.31 26.84
C TYR A 161 13.60 -2.75 25.99
N SER A 162 14.05 -4.00 26.12
CA SER A 162 15.10 -4.56 25.26
C SER A 162 14.53 -5.29 24.05
N ALA A 163 13.28 -5.77 24.17
CA ALA A 163 12.60 -6.45 23.07
C ALA A 163 11.94 -5.46 22.10
N PHE A 164 11.54 -4.29 22.59
CA PHE A 164 10.87 -3.28 21.79
C PHE A 164 11.52 -1.90 22.02
N PRO A 165 12.09 -1.28 20.97
CA PRO A 165 12.89 -0.08 21.11
C PRO A 165 12.09 1.19 21.41
N ALA A 166 10.79 1.22 21.02
CA ALA A 166 9.95 2.40 21.23
C ALA A 166 9.46 2.51 22.68
N ARG A 167 9.19 3.72 23.12
CA ARG A 167 8.73 4.04 24.47
C ARG A 167 7.31 4.59 24.45
N LYS A 168 6.60 4.47 25.58
CA LYS A 168 5.30 5.12 25.77
C LYS A 168 5.40 6.63 25.52
N GLY A 169 4.50 7.16 24.70
CA GLY A 169 4.48 8.56 24.30
C GLY A 169 5.40 8.92 23.13
N GLU A 170 6.22 7.99 22.67
CA GLU A 170 7.11 8.21 21.51
C GLU A 170 6.32 8.26 20.21
N LEU A 171 6.76 9.11 19.30
CA LEU A 171 6.20 9.24 17.95
C LEU A 171 6.60 8.04 17.08
N LEU A 172 5.65 7.55 16.26
CA LEU A 172 5.83 6.42 15.34
C LEU A 172 5.73 6.83 13.89
#